data_2849464ecc3ae370bfc9850d4682bec3
#
_entry.id   2849464ecc3ae370bfc9850d4682bec3
#
_cell.length_a   1.000
_cell.length_b   1.000
_cell.length_c   1.000
_cell.angle_alpha   90.00
_cell.angle_beta   90.00
_cell.angle_gamma   90.00
#
_symmetry.space_group_name_H-M   'P 1'
#
loop_
_entity.id
_entity.type
_entity.pdbx_description
1 polymer ?
#
loop_
_entity_poly.entity_id
_entity_poly.type
_entity_poly.pdbx_seq_one_letter_code
_entity_poly.pdbx_strand_id
1 'polypeptide(L)'
;MIIRDAELRDARGIAEVHVRSWQAAYVGIVPDEDLARLSVDQREQFWTQILSKDERATFVLVNGDLVVGGWGFGPARDEDCDQALVAELYGIYLLPEYWSMGYGKQLYRATETRIRQSLVENLVLWVFDKNTRARSFYEAVGYRLENGKQKETRFAGATTAMEVRYRKLLNGETALAIR
;
A
#
# COMPACT_ATOMS: atom_id res chain seq x y z
N MET A 1 -3.26 20.07 3.29
CA MET A 1 -3.19 18.64 2.88
C MET A 1 -4.57 18.15 2.50
N ILE A 2 -4.72 17.59 1.32
CA ILE A 2 -6.00 17.07 0.80
C ILE A 2 -5.80 15.63 0.38
N ILE A 3 -6.74 14.75 0.73
CA ILE A 3 -6.82 13.36 0.24
C ILE A 3 -7.95 13.33 -0.77
N ARG A 4 -7.68 12.81 -1.95
CA ARG A 4 -8.67 12.66 -3.03
C ARG A 4 -8.36 11.45 -3.89
N ASP A 5 -9.32 11.06 -4.72
CA ASP A 5 -9.07 10.07 -5.78
C ASP A 5 -7.95 10.58 -6.70
N ALA A 6 -7.11 9.66 -7.15
CA ALA A 6 -6.04 9.96 -8.08
C ALA A 6 -6.61 10.16 -9.49
N GLU A 7 -6.07 11.14 -10.19
CA GLU A 7 -6.37 11.42 -11.59
C GLU A 7 -5.17 11.09 -12.48
N LEU A 8 -5.38 10.96 -13.78
CA LEU A 8 -4.30 10.63 -14.72
C LEU A 8 -3.10 11.59 -14.62
N ARG A 9 -3.36 12.88 -14.37
CA ARG A 9 -2.32 13.90 -14.16
C ARG A 9 -1.43 13.65 -12.94
N ASP A 10 -1.86 12.82 -12.00
CA ASP A 10 -1.09 12.50 -10.78
C ASP A 10 -0.04 11.42 -11.00
N ALA A 11 -0.05 10.74 -12.15
CA ALA A 11 0.81 9.59 -12.43
C ALA A 11 2.30 9.89 -12.17
N ARG A 12 2.79 11.06 -12.61
CA ARG A 12 4.16 11.51 -12.36
C ARG A 12 4.45 11.70 -10.88
N GLY A 13 3.59 12.41 -10.16
CA GLY A 13 3.76 12.66 -8.73
C GLY A 13 3.70 11.37 -7.90
N ILE A 14 2.80 10.44 -8.24
CA ILE A 14 2.73 9.12 -7.60
C ILE A 14 4.00 8.32 -7.88
N ALA A 15 4.54 8.38 -9.10
CA ALA A 15 5.79 7.72 -9.47
C ALA A 15 6.98 8.24 -8.65
N GLU A 16 7.07 9.55 -8.45
CA GLU A 16 8.10 10.18 -7.62
C GLU A 16 8.00 9.75 -6.15
N VAL A 17 6.78 9.77 -5.59
CA VAL A 17 6.51 9.25 -4.24
C VAL A 17 6.93 7.79 -4.14
N HIS A 18 6.57 6.97 -5.11
CA HIS A 18 6.88 5.54 -5.13
C HIS A 18 8.39 5.31 -5.11
N VAL A 19 9.13 5.91 -6.05
CA VAL A 19 10.60 5.73 -6.15
C VAL A 19 11.30 6.21 -4.89
N ARG A 20 11.02 7.45 -4.44
CA ARG A 20 11.68 8.03 -3.27
C ARG A 20 11.35 7.29 -1.98
N SER A 21 10.12 6.87 -1.80
CA SER A 21 9.74 6.09 -0.61
C SER A 21 10.39 4.71 -0.60
N TRP A 22 10.51 4.03 -1.76
CA TRP A 22 11.20 2.74 -1.88
C TRP A 22 12.68 2.87 -1.55
N GLN A 23 13.35 3.85 -2.16
CA GLN A 23 14.77 4.11 -1.92
C GLN A 23 15.09 4.42 -0.46
N ALA A 24 14.14 5.02 0.27
CA ALA A 24 14.33 5.33 1.70
C ALA A 24 13.89 4.19 2.63
N ALA A 25 12.79 3.48 2.30
CA ALA A 25 12.20 2.49 3.19
C ALA A 25 12.88 1.11 3.12
N TYR A 26 13.50 0.78 1.99
CA TYR A 26 13.98 -0.58 1.74
C TYR A 26 15.50 -0.74 1.73
N VAL A 27 16.24 0.26 2.23
CA VAL A 27 17.67 0.13 2.50
C VAL A 27 17.92 -1.07 3.41
N GLY A 28 18.84 -1.96 3.00
CA GLY A 28 19.14 -3.19 3.74
C GLY A 28 18.09 -4.31 3.63
N ILE A 29 17.02 -4.10 2.86
CA ILE A 29 15.99 -5.10 2.56
C ILE A 29 16.07 -5.50 1.08
N VAL A 30 16.10 -4.51 0.21
CA VAL A 30 16.26 -4.63 -1.25
C VAL A 30 17.70 -4.28 -1.58
N PRO A 31 18.34 -4.97 -2.54
CA PRO A 31 19.70 -4.63 -2.96
C PRO A 31 19.82 -3.17 -3.39
N ASP A 32 20.90 -2.52 -2.98
CA ASP A 32 21.13 -1.10 -3.28
C ASP A 32 21.14 -0.83 -4.80
N GLU A 33 21.65 -1.76 -5.59
CA GLU A 33 21.65 -1.66 -7.05
C GLU A 33 20.22 -1.66 -7.64
N ASP A 34 19.30 -2.44 -7.07
CA ASP A 34 17.92 -2.48 -7.51
C ASP A 34 17.17 -1.20 -7.09
N LEU A 35 17.46 -0.69 -5.90
CA LEU A 35 16.93 0.62 -5.46
C LEU A 35 17.45 1.76 -6.34
N ALA A 36 18.74 1.73 -6.73
CA ALA A 36 19.34 2.73 -7.59
C ALA A 36 18.80 2.70 -9.03
N ARG A 37 18.35 1.53 -9.51
CA ARG A 37 17.74 1.37 -10.86
C ARG A 37 16.29 1.81 -10.93
N LEU A 38 15.64 2.13 -9.82
CA LEU A 38 14.26 2.61 -9.85
C LEU A 38 14.17 3.91 -10.66
N SER A 39 13.33 3.90 -11.68
CA SER A 39 13.13 5.00 -12.61
C SER A 39 11.76 5.63 -12.41
N VAL A 40 11.73 6.93 -12.19
CA VAL A 40 10.47 7.68 -12.11
C VAL A 40 9.71 7.57 -13.43
N ASP A 41 10.39 7.65 -14.58
CA ASP A 41 9.71 7.58 -15.88
C ASP A 41 9.05 6.21 -16.13
N GLN A 42 9.72 5.11 -15.75
CA GLN A 42 9.09 3.78 -15.84
C GLN A 42 7.90 3.64 -14.88
N ARG A 43 8.01 4.21 -13.69
CA ARG A 43 6.91 4.20 -12.71
C ARG A 43 5.75 5.10 -13.12
N GLU A 44 6.01 6.20 -13.79
CA GLU A 44 4.98 7.06 -14.38
C GLU A 44 4.18 6.31 -15.45
N GLN A 45 4.87 5.61 -16.37
CA GLN A 45 4.20 4.77 -17.37
C GLN A 45 3.32 3.69 -16.72
N PHE A 46 3.83 3.03 -15.68
CA PHE A 46 3.06 2.05 -14.91
C PHE A 46 1.82 2.67 -14.26
N TRP A 47 1.97 3.81 -13.58
CA TRP A 47 0.84 4.49 -12.93
C TRP A 47 -0.15 5.06 -13.93
N THR A 48 0.31 5.56 -15.07
CA THR A 48 -0.56 5.97 -16.18
C THR A 48 -1.46 4.82 -16.63
N GLN A 49 -0.90 3.61 -16.78
CA GLN A 49 -1.70 2.43 -17.14
C GLN A 49 -2.69 2.04 -16.04
N ILE A 50 -2.27 2.10 -14.77
CA ILE A 50 -3.16 1.79 -13.64
C ILE A 50 -4.32 2.78 -13.57
N LEU A 51 -4.05 4.08 -13.67
CA LEU A 51 -5.06 5.13 -13.57
C LEU A 51 -5.98 5.20 -14.80
N SER A 52 -5.57 4.64 -15.93
CA SER A 52 -6.40 4.53 -17.12
C SER A 52 -7.38 3.35 -17.08
N LYS A 53 -7.20 2.43 -16.12
CA LYS A 53 -8.06 1.26 -15.93
C LYS A 53 -8.80 1.44 -14.61
N ASP A 54 -10.09 1.45 -14.63
CA ASP A 54 -10.95 1.61 -13.43
C ASP A 54 -11.01 0.32 -12.56
N GLU A 55 -9.90 -0.43 -12.51
CA GLU A 55 -9.82 -1.71 -11.80
C GLU A 55 -9.36 -1.56 -10.34
N ARG A 56 -8.82 -0.38 -9.97
CA ARG A 56 -8.24 -0.12 -8.65
C ARG A 56 -8.61 1.25 -8.14
N ALA A 57 -9.01 1.31 -6.89
CA ALA A 57 -9.13 2.60 -6.23
C ALA A 57 -7.73 3.09 -5.84
N THR A 58 -7.35 4.23 -6.34
CA THR A 58 -6.06 4.88 -6.04
C THR A 58 -6.31 6.27 -5.48
N PHE A 59 -5.65 6.59 -4.38
CA PHE A 59 -5.78 7.89 -3.72
C PHE A 59 -4.44 8.60 -3.64
N VAL A 60 -4.49 9.91 -3.61
CA VAL A 60 -3.32 10.76 -3.40
C VAL A 60 -3.52 11.68 -2.20
N LEU A 61 -2.42 11.93 -1.50
CA LEU A 61 -2.29 13.02 -0.54
C LEU A 61 -1.54 14.15 -1.23
N VAL A 62 -2.15 15.32 -1.32
CA VAL A 62 -1.55 16.49 -1.98
C VAL A 62 -1.33 17.64 -1.00
N ASN A 63 -0.21 18.35 -1.18
CA ASN A 63 0.12 19.59 -0.51
C ASN A 63 0.25 20.70 -1.58
N GLY A 64 -0.80 21.52 -1.72
CA GLY A 64 -0.94 22.37 -2.89
C GLY A 64 -1.02 21.51 -4.16
N ASP A 65 -0.12 21.73 -5.11
CA ASP A 65 -0.05 20.96 -6.37
C ASP A 65 0.87 19.73 -6.28
N LEU A 66 1.57 19.53 -5.14
CA LEU A 66 2.53 18.45 -4.97
C LEU A 66 1.85 17.21 -4.43
N VAL A 67 1.98 16.07 -5.13
CA VAL A 67 1.66 14.75 -4.61
C VAL A 67 2.74 14.34 -3.61
N VAL A 68 2.37 14.17 -2.34
CA VAL A 68 3.30 13.81 -1.25
C VAL A 68 3.06 12.40 -0.70
N GLY A 69 2.00 11.76 -1.12
CA GLY A 69 1.66 10.38 -0.78
C GLY A 69 0.68 9.80 -1.77
N GLY A 70 0.65 8.49 -1.81
CA GLY A 70 -0.29 7.76 -2.63
C GLY A 70 -0.43 6.32 -2.16
N TRP A 71 -1.52 5.68 -2.54
CA TRP A 71 -1.81 4.30 -2.20
C TRP A 71 -3.00 3.79 -3.01
N GLY A 72 -3.14 2.48 -3.07
CA GLY A 72 -4.23 1.86 -3.80
C GLY A 72 -4.66 0.54 -3.20
N PHE A 73 -5.89 0.20 -3.43
CA PHE A 73 -6.45 -1.11 -3.14
C PHE A 73 -7.31 -1.61 -4.30
N GLY A 74 -7.53 -2.90 -4.32
CA GLY A 74 -8.37 -3.55 -5.33
C GLY A 74 -8.57 -5.03 -4.98
N PRO A 75 -9.00 -5.86 -5.95
CA PRO A 75 -9.18 -7.29 -5.72
C PRO A 75 -7.91 -7.95 -5.20
N ALA A 76 -8.06 -8.85 -4.22
CA ALA A 76 -6.92 -9.65 -3.74
C ALA A 76 -6.35 -10.51 -4.87
N ARG A 77 -5.01 -10.58 -4.95
CA ARG A 77 -4.30 -11.30 -6.01
C ARG A 77 -3.96 -12.75 -5.66
N ASP A 78 -4.16 -13.13 -4.39
CA ASP A 78 -3.87 -14.47 -3.90
C ASP A 78 -5.02 -15.42 -4.22
N GLU A 79 -4.69 -16.63 -4.71
CA GLU A 79 -5.66 -17.65 -5.11
C GLU A 79 -6.55 -18.15 -3.96
N ASP A 80 -6.07 -18.02 -2.73
CA ASP A 80 -6.81 -18.40 -1.52
C ASP A 80 -7.74 -17.29 -0.98
N CYS A 81 -7.89 -16.21 -1.73
CA CYS A 81 -8.77 -15.08 -1.41
C CYS A 81 -9.95 -15.02 -2.36
N ASP A 82 -11.16 -15.02 -1.82
CA ASP A 82 -12.36 -14.68 -2.60
C ASP A 82 -12.36 -13.18 -2.91
N GLN A 83 -12.14 -12.84 -4.17
CA GLN A 83 -12.06 -11.45 -4.62
C GLN A 83 -13.35 -10.64 -4.44
N ALA A 84 -14.49 -11.29 -4.25
CA ALA A 84 -15.74 -10.61 -3.95
C ALA A 84 -15.79 -10.12 -2.49
N LEU A 85 -15.09 -10.80 -1.58
CA LEU A 85 -15.13 -10.54 -0.14
C LEU A 85 -13.79 -10.02 0.43
N VAL A 86 -12.71 -10.15 -0.32
CA VAL A 86 -11.35 -9.78 0.12
C VAL A 86 -10.73 -8.78 -0.83
N ALA A 87 -10.39 -7.61 -0.31
CA ALA A 87 -9.58 -6.63 -1.04
C ALA A 87 -8.12 -6.65 -0.56
N GLU A 88 -7.20 -6.31 -1.45
CA GLU A 88 -5.79 -6.14 -1.13
C GLU A 88 -5.40 -4.67 -1.13
N LEU A 89 -4.78 -4.25 -0.03
CA LEU A 89 -4.06 -2.99 0.03
C LEU A 89 -2.69 -3.18 -0.62
N TYR A 90 -2.50 -2.61 -1.81
CA TYR A 90 -1.27 -2.78 -2.58
C TYR A 90 -0.07 -2.00 -2.05
N GLY A 91 -0.31 -1.00 -1.23
CA GLY A 91 0.71 -0.24 -0.54
C GLY A 91 0.25 1.16 -0.14
N ILE A 92 0.94 1.73 0.85
CA ILE A 92 0.82 3.12 1.26
C ILE A 92 2.22 3.72 1.17
N TYR A 93 2.37 4.73 0.36
CA TYR A 93 3.64 5.41 0.15
C TYR A 93 3.51 6.89 0.50
N LEU A 94 4.52 7.42 1.18
CA LEU A 94 4.66 8.83 1.52
C LEU A 94 6.10 9.23 1.24
N LEU A 95 6.30 10.45 0.78
CA LEU A 95 7.64 11.01 0.75
C LEU A 95 8.28 10.97 2.14
N PRO A 96 9.59 10.65 2.26
CA PRO A 96 10.25 10.46 3.55
C PRO A 96 10.07 11.62 4.53
N GLU A 97 10.07 12.85 4.04
CA GLU A 97 9.90 14.07 4.82
C GLU A 97 8.51 14.22 5.46
N TYR A 98 7.53 13.42 5.02
CA TYR A 98 6.17 13.39 5.56
C TYR A 98 5.91 12.20 6.48
N TRP A 99 6.95 11.41 6.77
CA TRP A 99 6.81 10.27 7.66
C TRP A 99 6.64 10.70 9.12
N SER A 100 5.99 9.85 9.91
CA SER A 100 5.76 10.05 11.35
C SER A 100 4.91 11.29 11.72
N MET A 101 4.30 11.96 10.75
CA MET A 101 3.41 13.11 10.93
C MET A 101 1.91 12.74 10.97
N GLY A 102 1.59 11.45 11.02
CA GLY A 102 0.20 10.97 11.07
C GLY A 102 -0.50 10.84 9.71
N TYR A 103 0.11 11.30 8.61
CA TYR A 103 -0.49 11.26 7.28
C TYR A 103 -0.79 9.84 6.77
N GLY A 104 0.04 8.87 7.11
CA GLY A 104 -0.23 7.47 6.77
C GLY A 104 -1.56 6.97 7.40
N LYS A 105 -1.84 7.35 8.65
CA LYS A 105 -3.12 7.00 9.29
C LYS A 105 -4.31 7.74 8.65
N GLN A 106 -4.13 8.98 8.23
CA GLN A 106 -5.18 9.74 7.55
C GLN A 106 -5.50 9.11 6.19
N LEU A 107 -4.48 8.80 5.39
CA LEU A 107 -4.62 8.05 4.14
C LEU A 107 -5.35 6.72 4.39
N TYR A 108 -4.89 5.92 5.34
CA TYR A 108 -5.51 4.64 5.66
C TYR A 108 -6.99 4.78 6.03
N ARG A 109 -7.36 5.75 6.86
CA ARG A 109 -8.77 5.97 7.25
C ARG A 109 -9.66 6.34 6.05
N ALA A 110 -9.16 7.16 5.13
CA ALA A 110 -9.89 7.50 3.91
C ALA A 110 -10.18 6.24 3.09
N THR A 111 -9.19 5.31 3.01
CA THR A 111 -9.37 4.00 2.39
C THR A 111 -10.46 3.19 3.04
N GLU A 112 -10.26 2.96 4.32
CA GLU A 112 -11.15 2.08 5.07
C GLU A 112 -12.60 2.55 4.95
N THR A 113 -12.82 3.87 5.00
CA THR A 113 -14.14 4.46 4.78
C THR A 113 -14.70 4.11 3.40
N ARG A 114 -13.88 4.16 2.35
CA ARG A 114 -14.32 3.82 0.99
C ARG A 114 -14.62 2.33 0.85
N ILE A 115 -13.75 1.48 1.41
CA ILE A 115 -13.92 0.03 1.32
C ILE A 115 -15.16 -0.43 2.10
N ARG A 116 -15.46 0.17 3.25
CA ARG A 116 -16.66 -0.16 4.04
C ARG A 116 -17.98 0.16 3.32
N GLN A 117 -17.95 0.87 2.21
CA GLN A 117 -19.10 1.08 1.33
C GLN A 117 -19.32 -0.06 0.32
N SER A 118 -18.41 -1.04 0.26
CA SER A 118 -18.48 -2.21 -0.60
C SER A 118 -18.88 -3.47 0.20
N LEU A 119 -18.97 -4.60 -0.48
CA LEU A 119 -19.24 -5.91 0.13
C LEU A 119 -17.97 -6.57 0.71
N VAL A 120 -16.83 -5.88 0.70
CA VAL A 120 -15.56 -6.41 1.22
C VAL A 120 -15.64 -6.59 2.74
N GLU A 121 -15.34 -7.79 3.18
CA GLU A 121 -15.32 -8.18 4.60
C GLU A 121 -13.92 -8.19 5.21
N ASN A 122 -12.91 -8.40 4.36
CA ASN A 122 -11.52 -8.57 4.78
C ASN A 122 -10.58 -7.74 3.92
N LEU A 123 -9.52 -7.24 4.55
CA LEU A 123 -8.38 -6.63 3.88
C LEU A 123 -7.14 -7.48 4.07
N VAL A 124 -6.38 -7.69 3.02
CA VAL A 124 -5.05 -8.29 3.07
C VAL A 124 -4.00 -7.34 2.54
N LEU A 125 -2.77 -7.54 2.92
CA LEU A 125 -1.60 -6.85 2.36
C LEU A 125 -0.36 -7.74 2.47
N TRP A 126 0.62 -7.47 1.62
CA TRP A 126 1.94 -8.05 1.69
C TRP A 126 2.97 -6.99 2.09
N VAL A 127 3.87 -7.35 2.98
CA VAL A 127 4.92 -6.45 3.47
C VAL A 127 6.21 -7.23 3.67
N PHE A 128 7.36 -6.65 3.34
CA PHE A 128 8.64 -7.27 3.62
C PHE A 128 8.79 -7.53 5.12
N ASP A 129 9.15 -8.75 5.47
CA ASP A 129 9.29 -9.18 6.86
C ASP A 129 10.25 -8.28 7.67
N LYS A 130 11.32 -7.83 7.03
CA LYS A 130 12.31 -6.92 7.63
C LYS A 130 11.84 -5.45 7.72
N ASN A 131 10.73 -5.08 7.08
CA ASN A 131 10.20 -3.72 7.18
C ASN A 131 9.38 -3.53 8.46
N THR A 132 10.07 -3.53 9.59
CA THR A 132 9.46 -3.41 10.93
C THR A 132 8.61 -2.16 11.09
N ARG A 133 9.00 -1.06 10.44
CA ARG A 133 8.25 0.20 10.45
C ARG A 133 6.86 0.04 9.83
N ALA A 134 6.79 -0.55 8.64
CA ALA A 134 5.51 -0.75 7.96
C ALA A 134 4.66 -1.78 8.71
N ARG A 135 5.27 -2.87 9.22
CA ARG A 135 4.57 -3.88 10.03
C ARG A 135 3.94 -3.26 11.26
N SER A 136 4.69 -2.48 12.05
CA SER A 136 4.16 -1.76 13.22
C SER A 136 3.03 -0.80 12.86
N PHE A 137 3.14 -0.12 11.71
CA PHE A 137 2.07 0.74 11.21
C PHE A 137 0.79 -0.06 10.92
N TYR A 138 0.89 -1.18 10.19
CA TYR A 138 -0.26 -2.02 9.86
C TYR A 138 -0.89 -2.65 11.10
N GLU A 139 -0.09 -3.11 12.05
CA GLU A 139 -0.56 -3.60 13.34
C GLU A 139 -1.32 -2.52 14.12
N ALA A 140 -0.82 -1.30 14.12
CA ALA A 140 -1.45 -0.16 14.79
C ALA A 140 -2.77 0.30 14.15
N VAL A 141 -3.04 -0.06 12.88
CA VAL A 141 -4.32 0.17 12.21
C VAL A 141 -5.19 -1.08 12.14
N GLY A 142 -4.85 -2.12 12.90
CA GLY A 142 -5.71 -3.26 13.17
C GLY A 142 -5.46 -4.51 12.32
N TYR A 143 -4.40 -4.54 11.50
CA TYR A 143 -4.01 -5.78 10.83
C TYR A 143 -3.33 -6.75 11.78
N ARG A 144 -3.43 -8.03 11.48
CA ARG A 144 -2.75 -9.12 12.18
C ARG A 144 -1.96 -9.96 11.19
N LEU A 145 -0.76 -10.39 11.61
CA LEU A 145 0.06 -11.31 10.83
C LEU A 145 -0.71 -12.61 10.62
N GLU A 146 -0.77 -13.07 9.38
CA GLU A 146 -1.41 -14.33 9.00
C GLU A 146 -0.35 -15.45 9.01
N ASN A 147 -0.46 -16.35 10.00
CA ASN A 147 0.53 -17.41 10.20
C ASN A 147 0.64 -18.33 8.98
N GLY A 148 1.88 -18.64 8.57
CA GLY A 148 2.17 -19.51 7.44
C GLY A 148 1.98 -18.86 6.06
N LYS A 149 1.58 -17.59 5.99
CA LYS A 149 1.44 -16.85 4.73
C LYS A 149 2.68 -16.00 4.49
N GLN A 150 3.61 -16.56 3.71
CA GLN A 150 4.85 -15.90 3.31
C GLN A 150 5.22 -16.26 1.88
N LYS A 151 5.93 -15.37 1.20
CA LYS A 151 6.44 -15.60 -0.15
C LYS A 151 7.79 -14.91 -0.34
N GLU A 152 8.61 -15.47 -1.22
CA GLU A 152 9.84 -14.83 -1.66
C GLU A 152 9.56 -13.89 -2.85
N THR A 153 10.05 -12.68 -2.74
CA THR A 153 10.14 -11.73 -3.87
C THR A 153 11.58 -11.70 -4.37
N ARG A 154 11.77 -11.99 -5.66
CA ARG A 154 13.08 -11.96 -6.33
C ARG A 154 13.30 -10.60 -6.95
N PHE A 155 14.53 -10.11 -6.81
CA PHE A 155 15.03 -8.90 -7.46
C PHE A 155 15.94 -9.24 -8.65
N ALA A 156 16.30 -8.23 -9.42
CA ALA A 156 17.26 -8.38 -10.51
C ALA A 156 18.60 -8.86 -9.92
N GLY A 157 18.97 -10.08 -10.16
CA GLY A 157 20.04 -10.79 -9.46
C GLY A 157 19.49 -11.96 -8.66
N ALA A 158 20.31 -12.68 -7.92
CA ALA A 158 19.90 -13.85 -7.15
C ALA A 158 19.33 -13.49 -5.75
N THR A 159 19.21 -12.19 -5.43
CA THR A 159 18.78 -11.74 -4.11
C THR A 159 17.26 -11.84 -3.97
N THR A 160 16.82 -12.34 -2.84
CA THR A 160 15.40 -12.44 -2.49
C THR A 160 15.12 -11.72 -1.18
N ALA A 161 13.89 -11.22 -1.04
CA ALA A 161 13.37 -10.77 0.24
C ALA A 161 12.07 -11.50 0.55
N MET A 162 11.87 -11.80 1.84
CA MET A 162 10.67 -12.44 2.33
C MET A 162 9.58 -11.40 2.54
N GLU A 163 8.39 -11.66 2.02
CA GLU A 163 7.17 -10.94 2.35
C GLU A 163 6.27 -11.82 3.22
N VAL A 164 5.59 -11.18 4.15
CA VAL A 164 4.58 -11.79 5.02
C VAL A 164 3.23 -11.14 4.79
N ARG A 165 2.16 -11.94 4.86
CA ARG A 165 0.79 -11.45 4.68
C ARG A 165 0.19 -11.04 6.01
N TYR A 166 -0.46 -9.89 5.99
CA TYR A 166 -1.29 -9.39 7.06
C TYR A 166 -2.75 -9.38 6.64
N ARG A 167 -3.66 -9.61 7.59
CA ARG A 167 -5.10 -9.57 7.37
C ARG A 167 -5.80 -8.69 8.40
N LYS A 168 -6.85 -8.00 7.98
CA LYS A 168 -7.76 -7.27 8.85
C LYS A 168 -9.20 -7.64 8.52
N LEU A 169 -10.01 -7.99 9.53
CA LEU A 169 -11.44 -8.15 9.42
C LEU A 169 -12.12 -6.79 9.53
N LEU A 170 -13.01 -6.44 8.62
CA LEU A 170 -13.73 -5.17 8.62
C LEU A 170 -15.01 -5.23 9.49
N ASN A 171 -15.59 -6.41 9.64
CA ASN A 171 -16.87 -6.62 10.34
C ASN A 171 -16.72 -7.06 11.81
N GLY A 172 -15.50 -7.08 12.37
CA GLY A 172 -15.19 -7.62 13.70
C GLY A 172 -15.44 -6.71 14.90
N GLU A 173 -15.72 -5.42 14.72
CA GLU A 173 -15.81 -4.48 15.83
C GLU A 173 -17.24 -4.17 16.34
N THR A 174 -18.29 -4.71 15.72
CA THR A 174 -19.68 -4.39 16.12
C THR A 174 -20.35 -5.49 16.98
N ALA A 175 -19.70 -6.61 17.24
CA ALA A 175 -20.34 -7.75 17.95
C ALA A 175 -20.09 -7.81 19.47
N LEU A 176 -19.35 -6.88 20.06
CA LEU A 176 -19.00 -6.92 21.50
C LEU A 176 -19.62 -5.80 22.35
N ALA A 177 -20.56 -5.03 21.83
CA ALA A 177 -21.17 -3.92 22.57
C ALA A 177 -22.66 -4.15 22.93
N ILE A 178 -23.18 -5.37 22.80
CA ILE A 178 -24.51 -5.70 23.31
C ILE A 178 -24.45 -7.06 24.04
N ARG A 179 -24.03 -7.02 25.30
CA ARG A 179 -24.48 -7.89 26.40
C ARG A 179 -24.26 -7.19 27.74
#